data_c0427936f05832321b3816ec610418bb
#
_entry.id   c0427936f05832321b3816ec610418bb
#
_cell.length_a   1.000
_cell.length_b   1.000
_cell.length_c   1.000
_cell.angle_alpha   90.00
_cell.angle_beta   90.00
_cell.angle_gamma   90.00
#
_symmetry.space_group_name_H-M   'P 1'
#
loop_
_entity.id
_entity.type
_entity.pdbx_description
1 polymer ?
#
loop_
_entity_poly.entity_id
_entity_poly.type
_entity_poly.pdbx_seq_one_letter_code
_entity_poly.pdbx_strand_id
1 'polypeptide(L)'
;TKESDKYFNRFYFIAPEGSIYIYDKKHLFGYGKEADVYSAGDRIISIDYRGWKIRPIVCYDLRFPVWCRNTDDYDLMLCNASWPKSRREAWMSLLRARAIENMAYVAGVNRTGIDGYNLIYEGDSQLYDALGNELTNENASKEVLTFTLDYQSLHSTRKHFGFLDDRDAFSIDY
;
A
#
# COMPACT_ATOMS: atom_id res chain seq x y z
N THR A 1 -13.17 -4.22 -11.27
CA THR A 1 -14.36 -3.40 -11.61
C THR A 1 -14.41 -3.12 -13.10
N LYS A 2 -15.59 -3.16 -13.70
CA LYS A 2 -15.85 -2.72 -15.06
C LYS A 2 -16.40 -1.29 -15.02
N GLU A 3 -15.86 -0.42 -15.86
CA GLU A 3 -16.35 0.94 -16.07
C GLU A 3 -16.32 1.24 -17.57
N SER A 4 -17.47 1.50 -18.16
CA SER A 4 -17.65 1.54 -19.63
C SER A 4 -17.15 0.24 -20.26
N ASP A 5 -16.21 0.31 -21.19
CA ASP A 5 -15.63 -0.86 -21.87
C ASP A 5 -14.26 -1.28 -21.31
N LYS A 6 -13.86 -0.73 -20.16
CA LYS A 6 -12.58 -1.03 -19.52
C LYS A 6 -12.76 -1.78 -18.19
N TYR A 7 -11.78 -2.61 -17.86
CA TYR A 7 -11.70 -3.27 -16.57
C TYR A 7 -10.55 -2.69 -15.78
N PHE A 8 -10.75 -2.48 -14.46
CA PHE A 8 -9.74 -1.94 -13.56
C PHE A 8 -9.52 -2.86 -12.36
N ASN A 9 -8.28 -3.02 -11.96
CA ASN A 9 -7.92 -3.53 -10.66
C ASN A 9 -7.96 -2.35 -9.68
N ARG A 10 -9.04 -2.26 -8.89
CA ARG A 10 -9.46 -1.03 -8.20
C ARG A 10 -9.50 -1.21 -6.70
N PHE A 11 -8.90 -0.27 -5.99
CA PHE A 11 -9.02 -0.10 -4.55
C PHE A 11 -10.18 0.86 -4.26
N TYR A 12 -11.05 0.48 -3.35
CA TYR A 12 -12.10 1.33 -2.80
C TYR A 12 -11.81 1.60 -1.33
N PHE A 13 -11.77 2.87 -0.97
CA PHE A 13 -11.85 3.30 0.42
C PHE A 13 -13.24 3.89 0.63
N ILE A 14 -14.00 3.28 1.54
CA ILE A 14 -15.38 3.66 1.83
C ILE A 14 -15.45 4.09 3.28
N ALA A 15 -15.72 5.37 3.49
CA ALA A 15 -15.85 5.92 4.83
C ALA A 15 -17.26 5.63 5.40
N PRO A 16 -17.43 5.56 6.73
CA PRO A 16 -18.72 5.24 7.35
C PRO A 16 -19.85 6.20 6.99
N GLU A 17 -19.54 7.44 6.69
CA GLU A 17 -20.51 8.45 6.21
C GLU A 17 -20.91 8.28 4.74
N GLY A 18 -20.35 7.29 4.04
CA GLY A 18 -20.69 6.94 2.66
C GLY A 18 -19.78 7.57 1.59
N SER A 19 -18.79 8.37 1.96
CA SER A 19 -17.79 8.88 1.01
C SER A 19 -16.98 7.74 0.41
N ILE A 20 -16.82 7.74 -0.91
CA ILE A 20 -16.09 6.69 -1.64
C ILE A 20 -14.90 7.33 -2.36
N TYR A 21 -13.70 6.81 -2.07
CA TYR A 21 -12.47 7.16 -2.76
C TYR A 21 -12.01 5.97 -3.59
N ILE A 22 -11.55 6.25 -4.81
CA ILE A 22 -11.21 5.22 -5.81
C ILE A 22 -9.77 5.42 -6.25
N TYR A 23 -8.99 4.33 -6.19
CA TYR A 23 -7.67 4.25 -6.78
C TYR A 23 -7.60 3.07 -7.75
N ASP A 24 -7.24 3.33 -8.99
CA ASP A 24 -6.98 2.30 -10.00
C ASP A 24 -5.50 1.97 -10.04
N LYS A 25 -5.19 0.69 -9.96
CA LYS A 25 -3.83 0.18 -10.02
C LYS A 25 -3.09 0.72 -11.23
N LYS A 26 -1.94 1.35 -10.98
CA LYS A 26 -1.11 1.95 -12.04
C LYS A 26 -0.29 0.89 -12.77
N HIS A 27 0.43 0.05 -12.03
CA HIS A 27 1.38 -0.88 -12.60
C HIS A 27 0.74 -2.25 -12.76
N LEU A 28 0.35 -2.56 -13.98
CA LEU A 28 -0.19 -3.88 -14.31
C LEU A 28 0.94 -4.92 -14.31
N PHE A 29 0.64 -6.10 -13.76
CA PHE A 29 1.64 -7.15 -13.61
C PHE A 29 1.88 -7.88 -14.95
N GLY A 30 2.91 -7.43 -15.68
CA GLY A 30 3.20 -7.93 -17.05
C GLY A 30 3.47 -9.43 -17.10
N TYR A 31 4.19 -10.00 -16.13
CA TYR A 31 4.41 -11.45 -16.06
C TYR A 31 3.10 -12.25 -15.97
N GLY A 32 2.09 -11.70 -15.30
CA GLY A 32 0.74 -12.29 -15.21
C GLY A 32 -0.19 -11.89 -16.34
N LYS A 33 0.29 -11.21 -17.37
CA LYS A 33 -0.49 -10.72 -18.52
C LYS A 33 -1.71 -9.89 -18.10
N GLU A 34 -1.59 -9.15 -17.00
CA GLU A 34 -2.69 -8.37 -16.45
C GLU A 34 -3.17 -7.28 -17.44
N ALA A 35 -2.26 -6.76 -18.26
CA ALA A 35 -2.56 -5.76 -19.29
C ALA A 35 -3.43 -6.30 -20.44
N ASP A 36 -3.55 -7.61 -20.61
CA ASP A 36 -4.44 -8.21 -21.63
C ASP A 36 -5.92 -8.04 -21.26
N VAL A 37 -6.21 -7.78 -19.96
CA VAL A 37 -7.57 -7.69 -19.42
C VAL A 37 -7.87 -6.35 -18.77
N TYR A 38 -6.90 -5.77 -18.06
CA TYR A 38 -7.09 -4.57 -17.26
C TYR A 38 -6.44 -3.34 -17.89
N SER A 39 -7.07 -2.19 -17.66
CA SER A 39 -6.50 -0.88 -17.95
C SER A 39 -5.76 -0.34 -16.73
N ALA A 40 -4.63 0.32 -16.95
CA ALA A 40 -3.89 0.98 -15.90
C ALA A 40 -4.61 2.25 -15.42
N GLY A 41 -4.46 2.56 -14.14
CA GLY A 41 -4.80 3.86 -13.59
C GLY A 41 -3.81 4.93 -14.04
N ASP A 42 -4.20 6.19 -13.90
CA ASP A 42 -3.48 7.35 -14.41
C ASP A 42 -3.13 8.39 -13.32
N ARG A 43 -3.47 8.14 -12.07
CA ARG A 43 -3.30 9.13 -11.00
C ARG A 43 -2.94 8.51 -9.66
N ILE A 44 -2.12 9.24 -8.92
CA ILE A 44 -1.88 9.03 -7.50
C ILE A 44 -3.01 9.76 -6.74
N ILE A 45 -3.52 9.14 -5.68
CA ILE A 45 -4.45 9.78 -4.77
C ILE A 45 -3.95 9.71 -3.33
N SER A 46 -4.32 10.69 -2.53
CA SER A 46 -4.26 10.62 -1.07
C SER A 46 -5.63 10.95 -0.51
N ILE A 47 -5.99 10.29 0.58
CA ILE A 47 -7.32 10.36 1.19
C ILE A 47 -7.16 10.98 2.57
N ASP A 48 -7.78 12.14 2.78
CA ASP A 48 -7.85 12.75 4.11
C ASP A 48 -9.03 12.12 4.88
N TYR A 49 -8.68 11.36 5.93
CA TYR A 49 -9.67 10.67 6.75
C TYR A 49 -9.33 10.77 8.23
N ARG A 50 -10.18 11.42 9.01
CA ARG A 50 -10.04 11.59 10.47
C ARG A 50 -8.68 12.17 10.89
N GLY A 51 -8.14 13.11 10.12
CA GLY A 51 -6.85 13.75 10.36
C GLY A 51 -5.64 12.96 9.89
N TRP A 52 -5.82 11.77 9.34
CA TRP A 52 -4.79 10.97 8.68
C TRP A 52 -4.82 11.16 7.18
N LYS A 53 -3.66 11.26 6.56
CA LYS A 53 -3.53 11.21 5.10
C LYS A 53 -3.12 9.81 4.67
N ILE A 54 -3.97 9.15 3.88
CA ILE A 54 -3.85 7.73 3.54
C ILE A 54 -3.56 7.59 2.03
N ARG A 55 -2.50 6.85 1.69
CA ARG A 55 -2.11 6.52 0.32
C ARG A 55 -2.47 5.06 -0.01
N PRO A 56 -3.51 4.81 -0.83
CA PRO A 56 -3.79 3.47 -1.32
C PRO A 56 -2.89 3.11 -2.50
N ILE A 57 -2.45 1.85 -2.54
CA ILE A 57 -1.77 1.22 -3.67
C ILE A 57 -2.25 -0.22 -3.84
N VAL A 58 -2.03 -0.83 -5.00
CA VAL A 58 -2.45 -2.21 -5.26
C VAL A 58 -1.28 -3.08 -5.70
N CYS A 59 -0.93 -4.04 -4.85
CA CYS A 59 -0.07 -5.20 -5.15
C CYS A 59 1.25 -4.82 -5.85
N TYR A 60 1.31 -4.94 -7.17
CA TYR A 60 2.52 -4.71 -7.96
C TYR A 60 3.04 -3.27 -7.89
N ASP A 61 2.18 -2.28 -7.60
CA ASP A 61 2.60 -0.88 -7.36
C ASP A 61 3.68 -0.76 -6.29
N LEU A 62 3.68 -1.68 -5.31
CA LEU A 62 4.68 -1.74 -4.23
C LEU A 62 6.13 -1.83 -4.75
N ARG A 63 6.36 -2.35 -5.97
CA ARG A 63 7.68 -2.46 -6.56
C ARG A 63 8.24 -1.16 -7.12
N PHE A 64 7.42 -0.11 -7.22
CA PHE A 64 7.78 1.13 -7.89
C PHE A 64 8.00 2.26 -6.86
N PRO A 65 9.26 2.50 -6.43
CA PRO A 65 9.55 3.47 -5.36
C PRO A 65 9.14 4.88 -5.73
N VAL A 66 9.30 5.29 -6.98
CA VAL A 66 8.90 6.62 -7.46
C VAL A 66 7.40 6.84 -7.32
N TRP A 67 6.58 5.81 -7.64
CA TRP A 67 5.13 5.86 -7.47
C TRP A 67 4.70 5.92 -6.01
N CYS A 68 5.42 5.20 -5.15
CA CYS A 68 5.16 5.13 -3.72
C CYS A 68 5.75 6.30 -2.93
N ARG A 69 6.56 7.17 -3.57
CA ARG A 69 7.28 8.23 -2.86
C ARG A 69 6.33 9.19 -2.14
N ASN A 70 6.67 9.51 -0.88
CA ASN A 70 5.91 10.45 -0.07
C ASN A 70 6.21 11.88 -0.50
N THR A 71 5.39 12.41 -1.40
CA THR A 71 5.50 13.76 -1.96
C THR A 71 4.48 14.74 -1.37
N ASP A 72 3.53 14.25 -0.60
CA ASP A 72 2.39 15.01 -0.07
C ASP A 72 2.14 14.76 1.44
N ASP A 73 3.15 14.22 2.13
CA ASP A 73 3.16 13.95 3.56
C ASP A 73 2.09 12.97 4.04
N TYR A 74 1.79 11.93 3.23
CA TYR A 74 0.88 10.89 3.68
C TYR A 74 1.42 10.15 4.91
N ASP A 75 0.53 9.78 5.82
CA ASP A 75 0.84 9.18 7.11
C ASP A 75 0.82 7.65 7.07
N LEU A 76 -0.06 7.10 6.23
CA LEU A 76 -0.30 5.66 6.11
C LEU A 76 -0.39 5.25 4.64
N MET A 77 0.39 4.26 4.23
CA MET A 77 0.20 3.57 2.96
C MET A 77 -0.57 2.27 3.19
N LEU A 78 -1.62 2.04 2.41
CA LEU A 78 -2.39 0.79 2.39
C LEU A 78 -2.13 0.04 1.10
N CYS A 79 -1.58 -1.17 1.18
CA CYS A 79 -1.30 -2.02 0.05
C CYS A 79 -2.13 -3.31 0.10
N ASN A 80 -3.16 -3.43 -0.73
CA ASN A 80 -3.91 -4.67 -0.90
C ASN A 80 -3.28 -5.54 -1.98
N ALA A 81 -3.11 -6.84 -1.73
CA ALA A 81 -2.38 -7.71 -2.64
C ALA A 81 -2.91 -9.14 -2.76
N SER A 82 -2.58 -9.75 -3.90
CA SER A 82 -2.47 -11.19 -4.11
C SER A 82 -1.00 -11.49 -4.40
N TRP A 83 -0.19 -11.62 -3.34
CA TRP A 83 1.26 -11.81 -3.44
C TRP A 83 1.63 -13.23 -3.02
N PRO A 84 2.12 -14.08 -3.93
CA PRO A 84 2.31 -15.50 -3.63
C PRO A 84 3.53 -15.75 -2.74
N LYS A 85 3.48 -16.85 -1.98
CA LYS A 85 4.53 -17.35 -1.11
C LYS A 85 5.90 -17.39 -1.77
N SER A 86 5.99 -17.78 -3.04
CA SER A 86 7.25 -17.86 -3.79
C SER A 86 7.99 -16.53 -3.92
N ARG A 87 7.34 -15.41 -3.64
CA ARG A 87 7.92 -14.06 -3.65
C ARG A 87 7.78 -13.34 -2.30
N ARG A 88 7.61 -14.11 -1.21
CA ARG A 88 7.41 -13.61 0.15
C ARG A 88 8.48 -12.60 0.58
N GLU A 89 9.76 -12.92 0.35
CA GLU A 89 10.87 -12.04 0.74
C GLU A 89 10.77 -10.65 0.11
N ALA A 90 10.38 -10.59 -1.16
CA ALA A 90 10.16 -9.30 -1.83
C ALA A 90 8.97 -8.53 -1.22
N TRP A 91 7.89 -9.22 -0.82
CA TRP A 91 6.74 -8.61 -0.14
C TRP A 91 7.15 -7.93 1.16
N MET A 92 7.77 -8.68 2.06
CA MET A 92 8.20 -8.20 3.38
C MET A 92 9.23 -7.08 3.27
N SER A 93 10.27 -7.27 2.44
CA SER A 93 11.33 -6.29 2.25
C SER A 93 10.82 -4.97 1.65
N LEU A 94 9.93 -5.04 0.66
CA LEU A 94 9.40 -3.84 0.03
C LEU A 94 8.44 -3.07 0.93
N LEU A 95 7.56 -3.72 1.68
CA LEU A 95 6.71 -3.04 2.66
C LEU A 95 7.55 -2.27 3.67
N ARG A 96 8.58 -2.93 4.23
CA ARG A 96 9.51 -2.32 5.17
C ARG A 96 10.27 -1.14 4.55
N ALA A 97 10.79 -1.31 3.32
CA ALA A 97 11.50 -0.25 2.62
C ALA A 97 10.61 0.96 2.38
N ARG A 98 9.35 0.75 1.96
CA ARG A 98 8.38 1.86 1.77
C ARG A 98 8.11 2.60 3.07
N ALA A 99 8.05 1.93 4.22
CA ALA A 99 7.88 2.57 5.51
C ALA A 99 9.06 3.48 5.86
N ILE A 100 10.29 2.97 5.71
CA ILE A 100 11.53 3.68 6.03
C ILE A 100 11.72 4.91 5.14
N GLU A 101 11.71 4.71 3.81
CA GLU A 101 12.02 5.78 2.86
C GLU A 101 10.98 6.91 2.83
N ASN A 102 9.74 6.60 3.22
CA ASN A 102 8.62 7.53 3.20
C ASN A 102 8.24 8.07 4.59
N MET A 103 8.95 7.63 5.63
CA MET A 103 8.67 8.02 7.02
C MET A 103 7.18 7.92 7.34
N ALA A 104 6.56 6.77 7.01
CA ALA A 104 5.11 6.56 7.12
C ALA A 104 4.82 5.17 7.68
N TYR A 105 3.63 4.98 8.25
CA TYR A 105 3.12 3.63 8.46
C TYR A 105 2.84 2.96 7.12
N VAL A 106 3.15 1.66 7.01
CA VAL A 106 2.84 0.87 5.81
C VAL A 106 2.15 -0.42 6.20
N ALA A 107 0.88 -0.54 5.82
CA ALA A 107 0.08 -1.73 6.01
C ALA A 107 -0.04 -2.52 4.71
N GLY A 108 0.50 -3.73 4.69
CA GLY A 108 0.31 -4.69 3.62
C GLY A 108 -0.77 -5.70 4.00
N VAL A 109 -1.80 -5.82 3.18
CA VAL A 109 -2.88 -6.79 3.34
C VAL A 109 -2.85 -7.76 2.18
N ASN A 110 -2.54 -9.02 2.47
CA ASN A 110 -2.39 -10.05 1.47
C ASN A 110 -3.37 -11.19 1.71
N ARG A 111 -3.82 -11.82 0.61
CA ARG A 111 -4.72 -12.97 0.69
C ARG A 111 -4.01 -14.23 1.21
N THR A 112 -4.82 -15.20 1.64
CA THR A 112 -4.42 -16.59 1.91
C THR A 112 -5.06 -17.55 0.89
N GLY A 113 -4.62 -18.81 0.89
CA GLY A 113 -5.20 -19.89 0.10
C GLY A 113 -4.39 -20.24 -1.15
N ILE A 114 -5.02 -20.96 -2.08
CA ILE A 114 -4.45 -21.40 -3.35
C ILE A 114 -5.31 -20.85 -4.47
N ASP A 115 -4.71 -20.42 -5.57
CA ASP A 115 -5.44 -19.95 -6.76
C ASP A 115 -5.61 -21.07 -7.81
N GLY A 116 -6.27 -20.73 -8.92
CA GLY A 116 -6.53 -21.66 -10.03
C GLY A 116 -5.27 -22.12 -10.78
N TYR A 117 -4.13 -21.51 -10.50
CA TYR A 117 -2.80 -21.90 -11.05
C TYR A 117 -1.95 -22.65 -10.04
N ASN A 118 -2.54 -23.08 -8.91
CA ASN A 118 -1.86 -23.73 -7.79
C ASN A 118 -0.79 -22.86 -7.10
N LEU A 119 -0.87 -21.55 -7.22
CA LEU A 119 -0.02 -20.64 -6.45
C LEU A 119 -0.52 -20.56 -5.01
N ILE A 120 0.40 -20.70 -4.07
CA ILE A 120 0.12 -20.68 -2.63
C ILE A 120 0.28 -19.23 -2.13
N TYR A 121 -0.66 -18.79 -1.32
CA TYR A 121 -0.69 -17.50 -0.63
C TYR A 121 -0.79 -17.75 0.88
N GLU A 122 0.19 -17.28 1.64
CA GLU A 122 0.25 -17.51 3.10
C GLU A 122 -0.19 -16.27 3.91
N GLY A 123 -0.69 -15.25 3.22
CA GLY A 123 -1.01 -13.99 3.86
C GLY A 123 0.24 -13.14 4.03
N ASP A 124 0.92 -13.28 5.16
CA ASP A 124 2.04 -12.40 5.53
C ASP A 124 1.61 -10.92 5.51
N SER A 125 0.35 -10.67 5.92
CA SER A 125 -0.14 -9.31 6.13
C SER A 125 0.60 -8.69 7.30
N GLN A 126 1.08 -7.45 7.13
CA GLN A 126 1.98 -6.85 8.11
C GLN A 126 1.84 -5.34 8.13
N LEU A 127 2.21 -4.75 9.26
CA LEU A 127 2.28 -3.31 9.47
C LEU A 127 3.68 -2.92 9.95
N TYR A 128 4.26 -1.92 9.30
CA TYR A 128 5.54 -1.31 9.68
C TYR A 128 5.35 0.15 10.10
N ASP A 129 6.13 0.58 11.10
CA ASP A 129 6.22 2.00 11.46
C ASP A 129 7.20 2.77 10.55
N ALA A 130 7.32 4.08 10.77
CA ALA A 130 8.18 4.98 9.98
C ALA A 130 9.69 4.66 10.04
N LEU A 131 10.13 3.85 11.00
CA LEU A 131 11.51 3.38 11.15
C LEU A 131 11.71 1.97 10.61
N GLY A 132 10.65 1.36 10.07
CA GLY A 132 10.67 0.00 9.55
C GLY A 132 10.56 -1.08 10.62
N ASN A 133 10.15 -0.74 11.83
CA ASN A 133 9.86 -1.74 12.85
C ASN A 133 8.52 -2.40 12.54
N GLU A 134 8.50 -3.72 12.66
CA GLU A 134 7.28 -4.51 12.56
C GLU A 134 6.42 -4.30 13.80
N LEU A 135 5.16 -3.89 13.59
CA LEU A 135 4.23 -3.73 14.70
C LEU A 135 3.59 -5.07 15.07
N THR A 136 3.46 -5.30 16.37
CA THR A 136 2.86 -6.52 16.89
C THR A 136 1.35 -6.47 16.76
N ASN A 137 0.74 -7.56 16.29
CA ASN A 137 -0.71 -7.74 16.28
C ASN A 137 -1.24 -7.77 17.72
N GLU A 138 -2.21 -6.91 18.02
CA GLU A 138 -2.79 -6.74 19.36
C GLU A 138 -3.81 -7.83 19.74
N ASN A 139 -4.24 -8.63 18.79
CA ASN A 139 -5.17 -9.73 19.08
C ASN A 139 -4.56 -11.10 18.78
N ALA A 140 -5.12 -12.15 19.40
CA ALA A 140 -4.63 -13.52 19.23
C ALA A 140 -5.07 -14.17 17.91
N SER A 141 -5.95 -13.53 17.13
CA SER A 141 -6.40 -14.07 15.84
C SER A 141 -5.33 -13.89 14.78
N LYS A 142 -5.13 -14.93 13.97
CA LYS A 142 -4.30 -14.83 12.76
C LYS A 142 -5.10 -14.40 11.53
N GLU A 143 -6.43 -14.42 11.62
CA GLU A 143 -7.34 -14.06 10.52
C GLU A 143 -7.63 -12.56 10.49
N VAL A 144 -7.68 -11.93 11.67
CA VAL A 144 -7.90 -10.50 11.84
C VAL A 144 -6.73 -9.91 12.62
N LEU A 145 -5.98 -9.02 11.98
CA LEU A 145 -4.88 -8.31 12.61
C LEU A 145 -5.36 -6.94 13.08
N THR A 146 -5.09 -6.61 14.33
CA THR A 146 -5.42 -5.32 14.93
C THR A 146 -4.17 -4.62 15.40
N PHE A 147 -4.05 -3.33 15.08
CA PHE A 147 -2.90 -2.51 15.42
C PHE A 147 -3.36 -1.13 15.86
N THR A 148 -2.68 -0.56 16.83
CA THR A 148 -2.83 0.86 17.20
C THR A 148 -1.76 1.68 16.47
N LEU A 149 -2.19 2.73 15.76
CA LEU A 149 -1.33 3.72 15.13
C LEU A 149 -1.25 4.98 15.98
N ASP A 150 -0.04 5.43 16.27
CA ASP A 150 0.20 6.64 17.04
C ASP A 150 0.58 7.81 16.13
N TYR A 151 -0.38 8.72 15.90
CA TYR A 151 -0.19 9.90 15.07
C TYR A 151 0.89 10.83 15.62
N GLN A 152 0.89 11.05 16.92
CA GLN A 152 1.85 11.97 17.57
C GLN A 152 3.27 11.41 17.49
N SER A 153 3.43 10.12 17.72
CA SER A 153 4.72 9.43 17.56
C SER A 153 5.27 9.54 16.15
N LEU A 154 4.43 9.31 15.12
CA LEU A 154 4.81 9.48 13.72
C LEU A 154 5.35 10.87 13.42
N HIS A 155 4.58 11.91 13.78
CA HIS A 155 4.94 13.29 13.49
C HIS A 155 6.14 13.77 14.30
N SER A 156 6.29 13.32 15.54
CA SER A 156 7.47 13.58 16.37
C SER A 156 8.72 12.96 15.76
N THR A 157 8.63 11.73 15.26
CA THR A 157 9.73 11.03 14.58
C THR A 157 10.14 11.76 13.28
N ARG A 158 9.18 12.18 12.46
CA ARG A 158 9.44 12.99 11.25
C ARG A 158 10.14 14.31 11.59
N LYS A 159 9.64 15.02 12.59
CA LYS A 159 10.25 16.28 13.03
C LYS A 159 11.67 16.10 13.58
N HIS A 160 11.91 14.99 14.29
CA HIS A 160 13.23 14.71 14.86
C HIS A 160 14.29 14.44 13.79
N PHE A 161 13.96 13.66 12.77
CA PHE A 161 14.92 13.27 11.73
C PHE A 161 14.95 14.22 10.51
N GLY A 162 13.84 14.83 10.15
CA GLY A 162 13.74 15.75 9.00
C GLY A 162 13.95 15.11 7.61
N PHE A 163 14.01 13.78 7.49
CA PHE A 163 14.37 13.09 6.23
C PHE A 163 13.44 13.40 5.05
N LEU A 164 12.19 13.78 5.31
CA LEU A 164 11.28 14.18 4.23
C LEU A 164 11.57 15.58 3.70
N ASP A 165 12.29 16.43 4.44
CA ASP A 165 12.68 17.76 4.00
C ASP A 165 13.80 17.69 2.95
N ASP A 166 14.60 16.60 2.96
CA ASP A 166 15.69 16.34 2.03
C ASP A 166 15.25 15.62 0.74
N ARG A 167 13.96 15.39 0.55
CA ARG A 167 13.44 14.67 -0.62
C ARG A 167 13.59 15.48 -1.91
N ASP A 168 13.95 14.80 -2.99
CA ASP A 168 13.99 15.38 -4.33
C ASP A 168 12.58 15.76 -4.82
N ALA A 169 12.50 16.83 -5.61
CA ALA A 169 11.33 17.16 -6.39
C ALA A 169 11.42 16.47 -7.76
N PHE A 170 10.35 15.80 -8.19
CA PHE A 170 10.27 15.14 -9.49
C PHE A 170 8.83 15.15 -10.02
N SER A 171 8.67 14.92 -11.31
CA SER A 171 7.38 14.67 -11.96
C SER A 171 7.34 13.27 -12.57
N ILE A 172 6.13 12.71 -12.66
CA ILE A 172 5.88 11.44 -13.34
C ILE A 172 5.06 11.76 -14.59
N ASP A 173 5.58 11.39 -15.76
CA ASP A 173 4.83 11.47 -17.00
C ASP A 173 3.90 10.25 -17.12
N TYR A 174 2.61 10.48 -17.42
CA TYR A 174 1.55 9.45 -17.44
C TYR A 174 1.22 8.98 -18.84
#